data_0ac991f1137aaa6c6a60cbab8d9ccaae
#
_entry.id   0ac991f1137aaa6c6a60cbab8d9ccaae
#
_cell.length_a   1.000
_cell.length_b   1.000
_cell.length_c   1.000
_cell.angle_alpha   90.00
_cell.angle_beta   90.00
_cell.angle_gamma   90.00
#
_symmetry.space_group_name_H-M   'P 1'
#
loop_
_entity.id
_entity.type
_entity.pdbx_description
1 polymer ?
#
loop_
_entity_poly.entity_id
_entity_poly.type
_entity_poly.pdbx_seq_one_letter_code
_entity_poly.pdbx_strand_id
1 'polypeptide(L)'
;MKCKERRYSHVFPLIAAFVIAGWLGWQPARAEGDSKELQAVAQALGKSKLSLAAGIRQASQGSAKAISAKFELEDGKLSLSVYTAEKGLAVPAEKNVLQELSGSPEEDKWTPKVEIFKDVPHVARSAEQLTVMSLGRKSLAAIIAEVQKTHPGTVFSITPAIKNRKSVAVVLIAQKGKVTTVTQPL
;
A
#
# COMPACT_ATOMS: atom_id res chain seq x y z
N MET A 1 47.05 28.41 62.78
CA MET A 1 45.85 27.75 62.24
C MET A 1 46.29 26.87 61.06
N LYS A 2 46.23 25.52 61.25
CA LYS A 2 46.69 24.55 60.26
C LYS A 2 45.51 24.05 59.44
N CYS A 3 45.47 24.32 58.15
CA CYS A 3 44.47 23.81 57.25
C CYS A 3 44.91 22.41 56.79
N LYS A 4 44.05 21.43 57.01
CA LYS A 4 44.31 20.01 56.79
C LYS A 4 43.80 19.67 55.39
N GLU A 5 44.74 19.46 54.44
CA GLU A 5 44.41 18.97 53.12
C GLU A 5 43.93 17.51 53.13
N ARG A 6 42.72 17.28 52.65
CA ARG A 6 42.15 15.95 52.51
C ARG A 6 42.36 15.50 51.04
N ARG A 7 43.32 14.56 50.84
CA ARG A 7 43.49 13.92 49.55
C ARG A 7 42.34 12.95 49.30
N TYR A 8 41.58 13.19 48.28
CA TYR A 8 40.64 12.22 47.71
C TYR A 8 41.35 11.41 46.64
N SER A 9 41.54 10.12 46.94
CA SER A 9 42.00 9.10 46.01
C SER A 9 40.85 8.71 45.08
N HIS A 10 40.86 9.13 43.83
CA HIS A 10 39.90 8.71 42.81
C HIS A 10 40.35 7.36 42.22
N VAL A 11 39.74 6.28 42.70
CA VAL A 11 39.79 4.98 42.05
C VAL A 11 38.76 5.03 40.90
N PHE A 12 39.27 5.08 39.66
CA PHE A 12 38.41 4.92 38.47
C PHE A 12 38.18 3.44 38.26
N PRO A 13 36.91 2.95 38.22
CA PRO A 13 36.61 1.65 37.67
C PRO A 13 36.66 1.73 36.15
N LEU A 14 37.47 0.92 35.54
CA LEU A 14 37.46 0.61 34.10
C LEU A 14 36.11 0.00 33.74
N ILE A 15 35.24 0.82 33.18
CA ILE A 15 34.00 0.33 32.54
C ILE A 15 34.42 -0.16 31.14
N ALA A 16 34.55 -1.47 30.99
CA ALA A 16 34.64 -2.10 29.69
C ALA A 16 33.32 -1.88 28.95
N ALA A 17 33.31 -0.94 27.99
CA ALA A 17 32.22 -0.74 27.09
C ALA A 17 32.16 -1.93 26.13
N PHE A 18 31.30 -2.90 26.41
CA PHE A 18 30.83 -3.88 25.44
C PHE A 18 29.98 -3.15 24.39
N VAL A 19 30.60 -2.83 23.26
CA VAL A 19 29.89 -2.45 22.05
C VAL A 19 29.22 -3.72 21.52
N ILE A 20 28.04 -4.03 22.00
CA ILE A 20 27.14 -4.97 21.33
C ILE A 20 26.62 -4.22 20.09
N ALA A 21 27.31 -4.43 18.97
CA ALA A 21 26.76 -4.10 17.65
C ALA A 21 25.56 -5.02 17.40
N GLY A 22 24.42 -4.66 17.99
CA GLY A 22 23.13 -5.25 17.68
C GLY A 22 22.73 -4.82 16.28
N TRP A 23 23.16 -5.59 15.28
CA TRP A 23 22.47 -5.65 14.01
C TRP A 23 21.09 -6.24 14.29
N LEU A 24 20.18 -5.39 14.75
CA LEU A 24 18.75 -5.65 14.61
C LEU A 24 18.44 -5.64 13.11
N GLY A 25 18.68 -6.77 12.48
CA GLY A 25 18.13 -7.05 11.19
C GLY A 25 16.62 -6.85 11.30
N TRP A 26 16.14 -5.79 10.69
CA TRP A 26 14.73 -5.57 10.46
C TRP A 26 14.25 -6.68 9.53
N GLN A 27 13.96 -7.82 10.11
CA GLN A 27 13.26 -8.89 9.40
C GLN A 27 11.79 -8.47 9.34
N PRO A 28 11.22 -8.34 8.15
CA PRO A 28 9.79 -8.16 8.04
C PRO A 28 9.12 -9.48 8.47
N ALA A 29 8.64 -9.54 9.69
CA ALA A 29 7.82 -10.63 10.21
C ALA A 29 6.41 -10.66 9.57
N ARG A 30 6.30 -10.31 8.31
CA ARG A 30 5.04 -10.14 7.56
C ARG A 30 4.82 -11.15 6.44
N ALA A 31 5.80 -11.98 6.09
CA ALA A 31 5.75 -12.70 4.82
C ALA A 31 4.80 -13.92 4.79
N GLU A 32 4.50 -14.54 5.91
CA GLU A 32 3.74 -15.80 5.91
C GLU A 32 2.23 -15.60 6.09
N GLY A 33 1.81 -14.64 6.89
CA GLY A 33 0.41 -14.22 7.02
C GLY A 33 -0.10 -13.60 5.72
N ASP A 34 0.68 -12.69 5.14
CA ASP A 34 0.35 -12.01 3.88
C ASP A 34 0.22 -13.00 2.70
N SER A 35 0.98 -14.09 2.66
CA SER A 35 0.92 -15.05 1.55
C SER A 35 -0.35 -15.89 1.56
N LYS A 36 -0.85 -16.30 2.72
CA LYS A 36 -2.09 -17.07 2.85
C LYS A 36 -3.32 -16.22 2.53
N GLU A 37 -3.32 -14.98 3.01
CA GLU A 37 -4.38 -14.02 2.71
C GLU A 37 -4.45 -13.71 1.22
N LEU A 38 -3.33 -13.42 0.57
CA LEU A 38 -3.27 -13.21 -0.87
C LEU A 38 -3.74 -14.42 -1.67
N GLN A 39 -3.43 -15.63 -1.23
CA GLN A 39 -3.94 -16.85 -1.86
C GLN A 39 -5.43 -17.02 -1.68
N ALA A 40 -5.97 -16.72 -0.50
CA ALA A 40 -7.41 -16.78 -0.24
C ALA A 40 -8.18 -15.78 -1.11
N VAL A 41 -7.68 -14.54 -1.24
CA VAL A 41 -8.22 -13.55 -2.18
C VAL A 41 -8.17 -14.09 -3.61
N ALA A 42 -7.01 -14.62 -4.05
CA ALA A 42 -6.84 -15.15 -5.40
C ALA A 42 -7.84 -16.28 -5.74
N GLN A 43 -8.18 -17.12 -4.76
CA GLN A 43 -9.20 -18.18 -4.91
C GLN A 43 -10.61 -17.59 -5.01
N ALA A 44 -10.90 -16.52 -4.27
CA ALA A 44 -12.22 -15.88 -4.27
C ALA A 44 -12.51 -15.08 -5.53
N LEU A 45 -11.49 -14.68 -6.31
CA LEU A 45 -11.64 -13.82 -7.51
C LEU A 45 -12.58 -14.39 -8.56
N GLY A 46 -12.74 -15.72 -8.62
CA GLY A 46 -13.68 -16.37 -9.54
C GLY A 46 -15.15 -15.99 -9.34
N LYS A 47 -15.50 -15.43 -8.16
CA LYS A 47 -16.85 -14.93 -7.85
C LYS A 47 -17.08 -13.51 -8.33
N SER A 48 -16.01 -12.76 -8.64
CA SER A 48 -16.14 -11.36 -9.05
C SER A 48 -16.71 -11.23 -10.44
N LYS A 49 -17.76 -10.42 -10.57
CA LYS A 49 -18.35 -9.98 -11.85
C LYS A 49 -17.69 -8.70 -12.37
N LEU A 50 -16.87 -8.05 -11.53
CA LEU A 50 -16.20 -6.79 -11.84
C LEU A 50 -14.68 -6.99 -11.87
N SER A 51 -14.02 -6.53 -12.92
CA SER A 51 -12.55 -6.50 -12.94
C SER A 51 -12.02 -5.31 -12.15
N LEU A 52 -10.79 -5.42 -11.62
CA LEU A 52 -10.12 -4.31 -10.92
C LEU A 52 -10.08 -3.03 -11.75
N ALA A 53 -9.75 -3.16 -13.05
CA ALA A 53 -9.73 -2.02 -13.96
C ALA A 53 -11.11 -1.37 -14.17
N ALA A 54 -12.19 -2.17 -14.15
CA ALA A 54 -13.53 -1.64 -14.25
C ALA A 54 -13.95 -0.88 -13.00
N GLY A 55 -13.66 -1.42 -11.80
CA GLY A 55 -13.87 -0.70 -10.53
C GLY A 55 -13.10 0.62 -10.47
N ILE A 56 -11.82 0.61 -10.86
CA ILE A 56 -11.00 1.83 -10.95
C ILE A 56 -11.65 2.87 -11.86
N ARG A 57 -12.16 2.47 -13.05
CA ARG A 57 -12.84 3.41 -13.96
C ARG A 57 -14.13 3.95 -13.37
N GLN A 58 -14.91 3.13 -12.67
CA GLN A 58 -16.13 3.58 -11.99
C GLN A 58 -15.83 4.57 -10.86
N ALA A 59 -14.78 4.31 -10.07
CA ALA A 59 -14.36 5.19 -8.98
C ALA A 59 -13.68 6.49 -9.46
N SER A 60 -13.20 6.54 -10.71
CA SER A 60 -12.47 7.70 -11.28
C SER A 60 -13.37 8.59 -12.13
N GLN A 61 -14.56 8.90 -11.64
CA GLN A 61 -15.49 9.79 -12.34
C GLN A 61 -15.19 11.27 -12.08
N GLY A 62 -15.44 12.12 -13.06
CA GLY A 62 -15.18 13.56 -12.93
C GLY A 62 -13.70 13.88 -12.66
N SER A 63 -13.46 14.65 -11.61
CA SER A 63 -12.10 15.00 -11.15
C SER A 63 -11.41 13.89 -10.37
N ALA A 64 -12.16 12.97 -9.76
CA ALA A 64 -11.63 11.90 -8.94
C ALA A 64 -10.66 11.01 -9.71
N LYS A 65 -9.54 10.65 -9.07
CA LYS A 65 -8.52 9.76 -9.63
C LYS A 65 -8.20 8.66 -8.63
N ALA A 66 -8.21 7.41 -9.10
CA ALA A 66 -7.75 6.29 -8.30
C ALA A 66 -6.24 6.40 -8.03
N ILE A 67 -5.87 6.22 -6.77
CA ILE A 67 -4.50 6.24 -6.27
C ILE A 67 -4.00 4.86 -5.86
N SER A 68 -4.88 3.92 -5.55
CA SER A 68 -4.61 2.47 -5.47
C SER A 68 -5.92 1.70 -5.54
N ALA A 69 -5.84 0.38 -5.76
CA ALA A 69 -7.01 -0.48 -5.71
C ALA A 69 -6.61 -1.93 -5.40
N LYS A 70 -7.50 -2.65 -4.72
CA LYS A 70 -7.31 -4.07 -4.38
C LYS A 70 -8.64 -4.80 -4.24
N PHE A 71 -8.60 -6.10 -4.49
CA PHE A 71 -9.55 -7.03 -3.90
C PHE A 71 -9.02 -7.51 -2.56
N GLU A 72 -9.89 -7.70 -1.62
CA GLU A 72 -9.60 -8.22 -0.28
C GLU A 72 -10.75 -9.08 0.25
N LEU A 73 -10.54 -9.77 1.34
CA LEU A 73 -11.60 -10.50 2.04
C LEU A 73 -11.98 -9.73 3.30
N GLU A 74 -13.22 -9.25 3.34
CA GLU A 74 -13.85 -8.66 4.52
C GLU A 74 -14.84 -9.66 5.09
N ASP A 75 -14.65 -10.11 6.31
CA ASP A 75 -15.48 -11.15 6.95
C ASP A 75 -15.69 -12.39 6.06
N GLY A 76 -14.63 -12.80 5.34
CA GLY A 76 -14.63 -13.94 4.43
C GLY A 76 -15.36 -13.72 3.09
N LYS A 77 -15.86 -12.51 2.81
CA LYS A 77 -16.50 -12.13 1.55
C LYS A 77 -15.55 -11.29 0.69
N LEU A 78 -15.61 -11.48 -0.62
CA LEU A 78 -14.81 -10.70 -1.54
C LEU A 78 -15.32 -9.24 -1.57
N SER A 79 -14.43 -8.30 -1.32
CA SER A 79 -14.63 -6.86 -1.43
C SER A 79 -13.67 -6.27 -2.45
N LEU A 80 -14.12 -5.24 -3.17
CA LEU A 80 -13.28 -4.41 -4.01
C LEU A 80 -13.16 -3.04 -3.36
N SER A 81 -11.91 -2.65 -3.05
CA SER A 81 -11.56 -1.35 -2.50
C SER A 81 -10.79 -0.53 -3.52
N VAL A 82 -11.27 0.68 -3.81
CA VAL A 82 -10.60 1.66 -4.66
C VAL A 82 -10.37 2.93 -3.86
N TYR A 83 -9.12 3.27 -3.66
CA TYR A 83 -8.70 4.49 -2.97
C TYR A 83 -8.58 5.62 -3.98
N THR A 84 -9.16 6.78 -3.67
CA THR A 84 -9.22 7.91 -4.61
C THR A 84 -8.83 9.23 -3.98
N ALA A 85 -8.31 10.12 -4.82
CA ALA A 85 -8.17 11.55 -4.56
C ALA A 85 -9.27 12.28 -5.34
N GLU A 86 -10.28 12.80 -4.65
CA GLU A 86 -11.51 13.35 -5.26
C GLU A 86 -11.22 14.54 -6.17
N LYS A 87 -10.28 15.41 -5.76
CA LYS A 87 -9.91 16.62 -6.51
C LYS A 87 -8.81 16.39 -7.53
N GLY A 88 -8.45 15.12 -7.80
CA GLY A 88 -7.43 14.73 -8.78
C GLY A 88 -6.01 14.74 -8.23
N LEU A 89 -5.06 14.34 -9.08
CA LEU A 89 -3.66 14.12 -8.68
C LEU A 89 -2.85 15.41 -8.55
N ALA A 90 -3.30 16.52 -9.12
CA ALA A 90 -2.60 17.80 -9.06
C ALA A 90 -2.86 18.58 -7.76
N VAL A 91 -3.88 18.19 -7.00
CA VAL A 91 -4.21 18.83 -5.72
C VAL A 91 -3.52 18.07 -4.59
N PRO A 92 -2.66 18.72 -3.79
CA PRO A 92 -1.92 18.08 -2.72
C PRO A 92 -2.86 17.55 -1.63
N ALA A 93 -2.41 16.56 -0.86
CA ALA A 93 -3.24 15.78 0.06
C ALA A 93 -3.98 16.63 1.09
N GLU A 94 -3.35 17.69 1.62
CA GLU A 94 -3.94 18.58 2.62
C GLU A 94 -5.11 19.45 2.09
N LYS A 95 -5.27 19.54 0.77
CA LYS A 95 -6.35 20.25 0.08
C LYS A 95 -7.27 19.33 -0.71
N ASN A 96 -6.99 18.03 -0.69
CA ASN A 96 -7.74 17.00 -1.38
C ASN A 96 -8.75 16.32 -0.42
N VAL A 97 -9.58 15.46 -0.96
CA VAL A 97 -10.37 14.51 -0.18
C VAL A 97 -9.89 13.12 -0.54
N LEU A 98 -9.29 12.45 0.44
CA LEU A 98 -8.80 11.08 0.30
C LEU A 98 -9.86 10.15 0.87
N GLN A 99 -10.30 9.19 0.05
CA GLN A 99 -11.43 8.34 0.38
C GLN A 99 -11.25 6.95 -0.22
N GLU A 100 -11.99 6.00 0.34
CA GLU A 100 -12.17 4.66 -0.17
C GLU A 100 -13.59 4.48 -0.71
N LEU A 101 -13.67 3.82 -1.85
CA LEU A 101 -14.90 3.27 -2.39
C LEU A 101 -14.80 1.75 -2.27
N SER A 102 -15.62 1.12 -1.40
CA SER A 102 -15.56 -0.33 -1.15
C SER A 102 -16.92 -0.98 -1.29
N GLY A 103 -16.94 -2.24 -1.73
CA GLY A 103 -18.17 -3.00 -1.85
C GLY A 103 -17.99 -4.34 -2.57
N SER A 104 -19.06 -5.15 -2.53
CA SER A 104 -19.06 -6.48 -3.15
C SER A 104 -18.91 -6.39 -4.66
N PRO A 105 -17.92 -7.06 -5.26
CA PRO A 105 -17.76 -7.17 -6.70
C PRO A 105 -18.55 -8.35 -7.29
N GLU A 106 -19.29 -9.09 -6.46
CA GLU A 106 -20.06 -10.26 -6.85
C GLU A 106 -21.45 -9.87 -7.38
N GLU A 107 -21.86 -8.63 -7.21
CA GLU A 107 -23.13 -8.09 -7.68
C GLU A 107 -23.05 -7.64 -9.15
N ASP A 108 -24.18 -7.64 -9.86
CA ASP A 108 -24.24 -7.21 -11.27
C ASP A 108 -23.90 -5.72 -11.44
N LYS A 109 -24.24 -4.92 -10.43
CA LYS A 109 -23.93 -3.50 -10.34
C LYS A 109 -23.16 -3.21 -9.07
N TRP A 110 -21.91 -2.77 -9.21
CA TRP A 110 -21.13 -2.36 -8.07
C TRP A 110 -21.63 -1.03 -7.50
N THR A 111 -22.09 -1.05 -6.25
CA THR A 111 -22.59 0.10 -5.50
C THR A 111 -21.74 0.30 -4.26
N PRO A 112 -20.58 0.97 -4.39
CA PRO A 112 -19.64 1.07 -3.28
C PRO A 112 -20.15 2.00 -2.17
N LYS A 113 -19.80 1.66 -0.92
CA LYS A 113 -19.75 2.63 0.16
C LYS A 113 -18.61 3.59 -0.09
N VAL A 114 -18.78 4.84 0.33
CA VAL A 114 -17.72 5.85 0.31
C VAL A 114 -17.33 6.16 1.74
N GLU A 115 -16.05 6.04 2.06
CA GLU A 115 -15.47 6.39 3.34
C GLU A 115 -14.38 7.44 3.17
N ILE A 116 -14.59 8.62 3.75
CA ILE A 116 -13.60 9.70 3.78
C ILE A 116 -12.66 9.43 4.96
N PHE A 117 -11.37 9.36 4.69
CA PHE A 117 -10.37 9.08 5.72
C PHE A 117 -10.22 10.26 6.69
N LYS A 118 -10.23 9.94 7.99
CA LYS A 118 -10.07 10.88 9.10
C LYS A 118 -8.96 10.46 10.06
N ASP A 119 -8.60 9.19 10.04
CA ASP A 119 -7.54 8.64 10.88
C ASP A 119 -6.17 8.77 10.23
N VAL A 120 -5.14 8.90 11.06
CA VAL A 120 -3.77 9.16 10.60
C VAL A 120 -3.21 8.05 9.70
N PRO A 121 -3.35 6.75 9.99
CA PRO A 121 -2.79 5.69 9.15
C PRO A 121 -3.33 5.69 7.71
N HIS A 122 -4.64 5.83 7.52
CA HIS A 122 -5.26 5.85 6.19
C HIS A 122 -4.92 7.14 5.44
N VAL A 123 -4.98 8.30 6.12
CA VAL A 123 -4.61 9.59 5.51
C VAL A 123 -3.16 9.59 5.07
N ALA A 124 -2.22 9.13 5.91
CA ALA A 124 -0.79 9.11 5.59
C ALA A 124 -0.49 8.20 4.39
N ARG A 125 -1.05 6.97 4.39
CA ARG A 125 -0.87 6.03 3.28
C ARG A 125 -1.44 6.58 1.98
N SER A 126 -2.64 7.13 2.01
CA SER A 126 -3.29 7.68 0.81
C SER A 126 -2.58 8.94 0.30
N ALA A 127 -2.04 9.78 1.18
CA ALA A 127 -1.23 10.93 0.81
C ALA A 127 0.09 10.52 0.12
N GLU A 128 0.74 9.46 0.61
CA GLU A 128 1.91 8.87 -0.03
C GLU A 128 1.56 8.36 -1.44
N GLN A 129 0.48 7.57 -1.56
CA GLN A 129 0.03 7.03 -2.85
C GLN A 129 -0.34 8.14 -3.84
N LEU A 130 -1.04 9.19 -3.39
CA LEU A 130 -1.35 10.37 -4.20
C LEU A 130 -0.07 11.03 -4.71
N THR A 131 0.91 11.24 -3.83
CA THR A 131 2.20 11.84 -4.18
C THR A 131 2.92 11.02 -5.25
N VAL A 132 2.99 9.69 -5.07
CA VAL A 132 3.64 8.80 -6.04
C VAL A 132 2.91 8.82 -7.38
N MET A 133 1.57 8.79 -7.37
CA MET A 133 0.75 8.88 -8.58
C MET A 133 0.92 10.22 -9.32
N SER A 134 1.10 11.32 -8.59
CA SER A 134 1.31 12.64 -9.18
C SER A 134 2.65 12.76 -9.94
N LEU A 135 3.63 11.91 -9.62
CA LEU A 135 4.91 11.81 -10.33
C LEU A 135 4.82 10.98 -11.62
N GLY A 136 3.75 10.18 -11.76
CA GLY A 136 3.51 9.32 -12.90
C GLY A 136 2.77 10.02 -14.03
N ARG A 137 2.76 9.36 -15.20
CA ARG A 137 2.03 9.84 -16.39
C ARG A 137 0.87 8.93 -16.78
N LYS A 138 0.77 7.75 -16.16
CA LYS A 138 -0.21 6.72 -16.50
C LYS A 138 -1.25 6.58 -15.41
N SER A 139 -2.49 6.34 -15.79
CA SER A 139 -3.51 5.92 -14.83
C SER A 139 -3.32 4.44 -14.44
N LEU A 140 -3.81 4.07 -13.26
CA LEU A 140 -3.75 2.68 -12.81
C LEU A 140 -4.47 1.72 -13.78
N ALA A 141 -5.59 2.14 -14.38
CA ALA A 141 -6.29 1.34 -15.37
C ALA A 141 -5.47 1.11 -16.66
N ALA A 142 -4.71 2.11 -17.09
CA ALA A 142 -3.81 1.97 -18.24
C ALA A 142 -2.66 0.99 -17.95
N ILE A 143 -2.09 1.06 -16.75
CA ILE A 143 -1.05 0.13 -16.32
C ILE A 143 -1.56 -1.31 -16.25
N ILE A 144 -2.77 -1.53 -15.71
CA ILE A 144 -3.38 -2.86 -15.71
C ILE A 144 -3.53 -3.40 -17.14
N ALA A 145 -3.99 -2.56 -18.07
CA ALA A 145 -4.13 -2.97 -19.47
C ALA A 145 -2.79 -3.32 -20.13
N GLU A 146 -1.70 -2.61 -19.80
CA GLU A 146 -0.34 -2.94 -20.27
C GLU A 146 0.16 -4.26 -19.68
N VAL A 147 0.00 -4.45 -18.36
CA VAL A 147 0.41 -5.68 -17.68
C VAL A 147 -0.29 -6.90 -18.22
N GLN A 148 -1.59 -6.82 -18.48
CA GLN A 148 -2.41 -7.92 -18.98
C GLN A 148 -2.04 -8.37 -20.40
N LYS A 149 -1.32 -7.54 -21.18
CA LYS A 149 -0.81 -7.94 -22.50
C LYS A 149 0.31 -8.97 -22.40
N THR A 150 1.10 -8.94 -21.34
CA THR A 150 2.31 -9.75 -21.18
C THR A 150 2.22 -10.75 -20.03
N HIS A 151 1.31 -10.56 -19.11
CA HIS A 151 1.15 -11.39 -17.92
C HIS A 151 -0.31 -11.90 -17.88
N PRO A 152 -0.55 -13.17 -18.26
CA PRO A 152 -1.88 -13.75 -18.17
C PRO A 152 -2.31 -13.94 -16.72
N GLY A 153 -3.61 -13.79 -16.46
CA GLY A 153 -4.20 -13.92 -15.12
C GLY A 153 -5.09 -12.75 -14.73
N THR A 154 -5.60 -12.79 -13.52
CA THR A 154 -6.47 -11.75 -12.98
C THR A 154 -5.68 -10.79 -12.12
N VAL A 155 -5.60 -9.54 -12.52
CA VAL A 155 -5.02 -8.48 -11.67
C VAL A 155 -5.99 -8.19 -10.52
N PHE A 156 -5.49 -8.30 -9.29
CA PHE A 156 -6.32 -8.13 -8.10
C PHE A 156 -5.81 -7.07 -7.10
N SER A 157 -4.62 -6.51 -7.34
CA SER A 157 -4.11 -5.38 -6.57
C SER A 157 -3.18 -4.54 -7.45
N ILE A 158 -3.25 -3.22 -7.27
CA ILE A 158 -2.33 -2.26 -7.86
C ILE A 158 -2.07 -1.13 -6.87
N THR A 159 -0.80 -0.96 -6.49
CA THR A 159 -0.37 0.02 -5.50
C THR A 159 0.83 0.81 -6.03
N PRO A 160 0.76 2.14 -6.06
CA PRO A 160 1.92 2.96 -6.41
C PRO A 160 2.97 2.92 -5.30
N ALA A 161 4.23 2.95 -5.68
CA ALA A 161 5.38 2.92 -4.78
C ALA A 161 6.59 3.63 -5.38
N ILE A 162 7.55 4.00 -4.54
CA ILE A 162 8.88 4.40 -5.00
C ILE A 162 9.82 3.20 -4.87
N LYS A 163 10.37 2.75 -5.99
CA LYS A 163 11.43 1.73 -6.01
C LYS A 163 12.64 2.25 -6.79
N ASN A 164 13.82 2.13 -6.21
CA ASN A 164 15.07 2.61 -6.83
C ASN A 164 14.97 4.06 -7.33
N ARG A 165 14.36 4.96 -6.55
CA ARG A 165 14.11 6.37 -6.86
C ARG A 165 13.21 6.63 -8.07
N LYS A 166 12.41 5.65 -8.46
CA LYS A 166 11.45 5.75 -9.58
C LYS A 166 10.04 5.50 -9.06
N SER A 167 9.07 6.25 -9.58
CA SER A 167 7.65 5.98 -9.35
C SER A 167 7.23 4.76 -10.16
N VAL A 168 6.66 3.78 -9.48
CA VAL A 168 6.23 2.51 -10.06
C VAL A 168 4.86 2.10 -9.52
N ALA A 169 4.16 1.26 -10.26
CA ALA A 169 3.02 0.50 -9.76
C ALA A 169 3.46 -0.94 -9.46
N VAL A 170 3.16 -1.41 -8.26
CA VAL A 170 3.27 -2.82 -7.86
C VAL A 170 1.94 -3.47 -8.12
N VAL A 171 1.92 -4.48 -8.98
CA VAL A 171 0.71 -5.16 -9.46
C VAL A 171 0.75 -6.62 -9.01
N LEU A 172 -0.32 -7.09 -8.37
CA LEU A 172 -0.48 -8.49 -8.01
C LEU A 172 -1.44 -9.17 -8.99
N ILE A 173 -1.03 -10.33 -9.47
CA ILE A 173 -1.76 -11.12 -10.48
C ILE A 173 -1.96 -12.53 -9.94
N ALA A 174 -3.20 -13.00 -9.98
CA ALA A 174 -3.56 -14.37 -9.68
C ALA A 174 -3.64 -15.19 -10.97
N GLN A 175 -2.88 -16.29 -11.06
CA GLN A 175 -2.91 -17.21 -12.17
C GLN A 175 -2.77 -18.65 -11.68
N LYS A 176 -3.74 -19.50 -11.99
CA LYS A 176 -3.74 -20.94 -11.64
C LYS A 176 -3.36 -21.20 -10.17
N GLY A 177 -3.96 -20.42 -9.23
CA GLY A 177 -3.72 -20.55 -7.78
C GLY A 177 -2.37 -20.00 -7.30
N LYS A 178 -1.58 -19.35 -8.17
CA LYS A 178 -0.33 -18.67 -7.82
C LYS A 178 -0.50 -17.16 -7.89
N VAL A 179 0.16 -16.45 -6.97
CA VAL A 179 0.24 -14.99 -6.99
C VAL A 179 1.60 -14.58 -7.52
N THR A 180 1.60 -13.68 -8.50
CA THR A 180 2.81 -13.10 -9.10
C THR A 180 2.79 -11.60 -8.88
N THR A 181 3.96 -11.03 -8.53
CA THR A 181 4.16 -9.58 -8.41
C THR A 181 4.87 -9.05 -9.63
N VAL A 182 4.28 -8.03 -10.26
CA VAL A 182 4.86 -7.31 -11.40
C VAL A 182 5.07 -5.86 -11.00
N THR A 183 6.17 -5.25 -11.41
CA THR A 183 6.45 -3.83 -11.18
C THR A 183 6.51 -3.12 -12.53
N GLN A 184 5.71 -2.06 -12.69
CA GLN A 184 5.63 -1.25 -13.92
C GLN A 184 5.92 0.22 -13.62
N PRO A 185 6.59 0.97 -14.50
CA PRO A 185 6.73 2.41 -14.39
C PRO A 185 5.35 3.11 -14.44
N LEU A 186 5.17 4.14 -13.59
CA LEU A 186 4.01 5.04 -13.59
C LEU A 186 4.10 6.11 -14.66
#